data_ad7e64e65a2db4c54ca4b4de1f737988
#
_entry.id   ad7e64e65a2db4c54ca4b4de1f737988
#
_cell.length_a   1.000
_cell.length_b   1.000
_cell.length_c   1.000
_cell.angle_alpha   90.00
_cell.angle_beta   90.00
_cell.angle_gamma   90.00
#
_symmetry.space_group_name_H-M   'P 1'
#
loop_
_entity.id
_entity.type
_entity.pdbx_description
1 polymer ?
#
loop_
_entity_poly.entity_id
_entity_poly.type
_entity_poly.pdbx_seq_one_letter_code
_entity_poly.pdbx_strand_id
1 'polypeptide(L)'
;TPVRIEPSPLTAPYAPDLDAQLQAVWRHSPAVLTFHFGLPPERVVEQAHRQNIALGVTATCLRDAQDIARAGADFVVAQGWEAGGHRGSFDPSQPDEELPVSALVRSLLNCLSIPIVAAGGMMDGRDIAAVLAAGATAAQLGTAFLCCDEAGTARAHREALREGEEETVFTSAFSGRPARGMRQTFIAAMADKSMLAFPQQNTLPVALRRWAAASAGDVGYQSVWAGTGRCKIRSMPAAQLMATIERELSQAAM
;
A
#
# COMPACT_ATOMS: atom_id res chain seq x y z
N THR A 1 -7.88 -27.59 -24.48
CA THR A 1 -7.47 -26.58 -25.48
C THR A 1 -6.86 -25.42 -24.72
N PRO A 2 -5.67 -24.92 -25.09
CA PRO A 2 -5.08 -23.76 -24.40
C PRO A 2 -6.03 -22.55 -24.54
N VAL A 3 -6.28 -21.88 -23.42
CA VAL A 3 -7.07 -20.65 -23.41
C VAL A 3 -6.19 -19.52 -23.91
N ARG A 4 -6.62 -18.83 -24.97
CA ARG A 4 -5.96 -17.63 -25.47
C ARG A 4 -6.67 -16.40 -24.91
N ILE A 5 -5.94 -15.57 -24.18
CA ILE A 5 -6.45 -14.32 -23.64
C ILE A 5 -5.70 -13.18 -24.32
N GLU A 6 -6.45 -12.33 -25.02
CA GLU A 6 -5.86 -11.15 -25.63
C GLU A 6 -5.59 -10.08 -24.55
N PRO A 7 -4.43 -9.42 -24.60
CA PRO A 7 -4.15 -8.31 -23.70
C PRO A 7 -5.20 -7.20 -23.84
N SER A 8 -5.47 -6.49 -22.75
CA SER A 8 -6.35 -5.32 -22.83
C SER A 8 -5.68 -4.23 -23.69
N PRO A 9 -6.46 -3.52 -24.53
CA PRO A 9 -5.91 -2.47 -25.38
C PRO A 9 -5.33 -1.32 -24.53
N LEU A 10 -4.20 -0.79 -24.97
CA LEU A 10 -3.59 0.40 -24.37
C LEU A 10 -4.26 1.66 -24.90
N THR A 11 -5.29 2.10 -24.24
CA THR A 11 -6.06 3.30 -24.61
C THR A 11 -6.08 4.28 -23.44
N ALA A 12 -5.63 5.50 -23.67
CA ALA A 12 -5.72 6.58 -22.68
C ALA A 12 -7.19 7.00 -22.44
N PRO A 13 -7.53 7.53 -21.24
CA PRO A 13 -6.64 7.76 -20.11
C PRO A 13 -6.36 6.46 -19.33
N TYR A 14 -5.12 6.29 -18.86
CA TYR A 14 -4.71 5.11 -18.08
C TYR A 14 -4.99 5.23 -16.57
N ALA A 15 -5.30 6.43 -16.13
CA ALA A 15 -5.68 6.73 -14.75
C ALA A 15 -6.84 7.72 -14.75
N PRO A 16 -7.68 7.72 -13.71
CA PRO A 16 -8.71 8.74 -13.53
C PRO A 16 -8.10 10.14 -13.43
N ASP A 17 -8.86 11.14 -13.87
CA ASP A 17 -8.48 12.53 -13.72
C ASP A 17 -8.40 12.93 -12.24
N LEU A 18 -7.29 13.53 -11.83
CA LEU A 18 -7.04 13.89 -10.42
C LEU A 18 -8.05 14.95 -9.95
N ASP A 19 -8.35 15.95 -10.76
CA ASP A 19 -9.25 17.03 -10.33
C ASP A 19 -10.68 16.52 -10.17
N ALA A 20 -11.13 15.60 -11.03
CA ALA A 20 -12.41 14.92 -10.87
C ALA A 20 -12.49 14.10 -9.58
N GLN A 21 -11.42 13.40 -9.21
CA GLN A 21 -11.34 12.67 -7.93
C GLN A 21 -11.36 13.63 -6.74
N LEU A 22 -10.59 14.71 -6.82
CA LEU A 22 -10.50 15.71 -5.75
C LEU A 22 -11.82 16.46 -5.53
N GLN A 23 -12.66 16.63 -6.57
CA GLN A 23 -14.00 17.19 -6.37
C GLN A 23 -14.85 16.38 -5.40
N ALA A 24 -14.73 15.05 -5.40
CA ALA A 24 -15.43 14.21 -4.42
C ALA A 24 -14.84 14.41 -3.02
N VAL A 25 -13.51 14.47 -2.89
CA VAL A 25 -12.83 14.74 -1.62
C VAL A 25 -13.28 16.08 -1.03
N TRP A 26 -13.24 17.15 -1.83
CA TRP A 26 -13.63 18.49 -1.37
C TRP A 26 -15.09 18.58 -0.95
N ARG A 27 -15.97 17.82 -1.59
CA ARG A 27 -17.40 17.78 -1.28
C ARG A 27 -17.69 17.12 0.07
N HIS A 28 -16.87 16.12 0.43
CA HIS A 28 -17.07 15.34 1.66
C HIS A 28 -16.19 15.79 2.82
N SER A 29 -15.19 16.63 2.55
CA SER A 29 -14.24 17.19 3.55
C SER A 29 -13.79 16.15 4.59
N PRO A 30 -13.09 15.08 4.18
CA PRO A 30 -12.60 14.09 5.13
C PRO A 30 -11.61 14.74 6.11
N ALA A 31 -11.46 14.17 7.29
CA ALA A 31 -10.48 14.68 8.26
C ALA A 31 -9.04 14.56 7.77
N VAL A 32 -8.76 13.56 6.94
CA VAL A 32 -7.41 13.23 6.45
C VAL A 32 -7.46 12.87 4.97
N LEU A 33 -6.46 13.35 4.21
CA LEU A 33 -6.19 12.98 2.82
C LEU A 33 -4.74 12.53 2.70
N THR A 34 -4.48 11.39 2.08
CA THR A 34 -3.11 10.92 1.83
C THR A 34 -2.83 10.74 0.34
N PHE A 35 -1.58 11.04 -0.03
CA PHE A 35 -1.07 10.81 -1.38
C PHE A 35 0.01 9.73 -1.39
N HIS A 36 0.09 9.07 -2.54
CA HIS A 36 1.05 8.00 -2.79
C HIS A 36 1.70 8.25 -4.16
N PHE A 37 2.98 7.85 -4.34
CA PHE A 37 3.76 8.04 -5.57
C PHE A 37 4.21 9.48 -5.87
N GLY A 38 4.44 10.29 -4.88
CA GLY A 38 4.97 11.64 -5.03
C GLY A 38 4.08 12.71 -4.40
N LEU A 39 4.53 13.93 -4.56
CA LEU A 39 3.86 15.11 -4.01
C LEU A 39 2.61 15.45 -4.82
N PRO A 40 1.51 15.83 -4.18
CA PRO A 40 0.40 16.47 -4.87
C PRO A 40 0.81 17.88 -5.37
N PRO A 41 0.12 18.41 -6.36
CA PRO A 41 0.30 19.82 -6.74
C PRO A 41 0.06 20.77 -5.55
N GLU A 42 0.82 21.87 -5.46
CA GLU A 42 0.75 22.85 -4.39
C GLU A 42 -0.69 23.34 -4.11
N ARG A 43 -1.46 23.62 -5.18
CA ARG A 43 -2.89 24.00 -5.09
C ARG A 43 -3.75 23.01 -4.30
N VAL A 44 -3.34 21.71 -4.27
CA VAL A 44 -4.06 20.66 -3.55
C VAL A 44 -3.74 20.75 -2.05
N VAL A 45 -2.47 21.00 -1.70
CA VAL A 45 -2.05 21.23 -0.31
C VAL A 45 -2.80 22.44 0.26
N GLU A 46 -2.78 23.57 -0.44
CA GLU A 46 -3.49 24.79 -0.04
C GLU A 46 -5.00 24.56 0.11
N GLN A 47 -5.62 23.82 -0.80
CA GLN A 47 -7.06 23.55 -0.73
C GLN A 47 -7.41 22.62 0.44
N ALA A 48 -6.57 21.61 0.73
CA ALA A 48 -6.73 20.76 1.91
C ALA A 48 -6.70 21.59 3.20
N HIS A 49 -5.71 22.46 3.34
CA HIS A 49 -5.58 23.34 4.51
C HIS A 49 -6.75 24.32 4.65
N ARG A 50 -7.23 24.92 3.54
CA ARG A 50 -8.44 25.78 3.56
C ARG A 50 -9.68 25.05 4.08
N GLN A 51 -9.74 23.73 3.90
CA GLN A 51 -10.87 22.90 4.38
C GLN A 51 -10.58 22.19 5.70
N ASN A 52 -9.46 22.49 6.36
CA ASN A 52 -9.01 21.82 7.60
C ASN A 52 -8.86 20.29 7.42
N ILE A 53 -8.41 19.85 6.23
CA ILE A 53 -8.10 18.47 5.93
C ILE A 53 -6.61 18.27 6.16
N ALA A 54 -6.22 17.39 7.09
CA ALA A 54 -4.83 17.04 7.31
C ALA A 54 -4.30 16.24 6.11
N LEU A 55 -3.18 16.70 5.52
CA LEU A 55 -2.61 16.10 4.34
C LEU A 55 -1.33 15.36 4.65
N GLY A 56 -1.27 14.08 4.27
CA GLY A 56 -0.09 13.24 4.38
C GLY A 56 0.39 12.69 3.05
N VAL A 57 1.67 12.36 2.96
CA VAL A 57 2.26 11.73 1.78
C VAL A 57 3.15 10.57 2.20
N THR A 58 3.16 9.50 1.40
CA THR A 58 4.00 8.33 1.65
C THR A 58 5.45 8.61 1.24
N ALA A 59 6.38 8.30 2.16
CA ALA A 59 7.81 8.28 1.91
C ALA A 59 8.40 6.89 2.15
N THR A 60 9.41 6.52 1.38
CA THR A 60 10.16 5.27 1.51
C THR A 60 11.62 5.50 1.89
N CYS A 61 12.08 6.75 1.86
CA CYS A 61 13.42 7.17 2.23
C CYS A 61 13.40 8.58 2.85
N LEU A 62 14.54 8.97 3.43
CA LEU A 62 14.69 10.28 4.06
C LEU A 62 14.51 11.44 3.07
N ARG A 63 15.04 11.33 1.86
CA ARG A 63 14.92 12.38 0.84
C ARG A 63 13.46 12.70 0.52
N ASP A 64 12.66 11.67 0.20
CA ASP A 64 11.24 11.83 -0.10
C ASP A 64 10.50 12.48 1.08
N ALA A 65 10.80 12.07 2.31
CA ALA A 65 10.18 12.61 3.51
C ALA A 65 10.53 14.10 3.76
N GLN A 66 11.75 14.51 3.46
CA GLN A 66 12.16 15.94 3.51
C GLN A 66 11.45 16.77 2.44
N ASP A 67 11.26 16.22 1.24
CA ASP A 67 10.50 16.88 0.18
C ASP A 67 9.03 17.06 0.59
N ILE A 68 8.44 16.05 1.23
CA ILE A 68 7.07 16.09 1.77
C ILE A 68 6.93 17.23 2.80
N ALA A 69 7.85 17.30 3.77
CA ALA A 69 7.82 18.34 4.80
C ALA A 69 7.96 19.74 4.19
N ARG A 70 8.88 19.92 3.21
CA ARG A 70 9.07 21.20 2.50
C ARG A 70 7.85 21.59 1.67
N ALA A 71 7.10 20.63 1.15
CA ALA A 71 5.86 20.87 0.41
C ALA A 71 4.68 21.28 1.31
N GLY A 72 4.86 21.31 2.63
CA GLY A 72 3.84 21.73 3.58
C GLY A 72 2.82 20.65 3.96
N ALA A 73 3.16 19.37 3.81
CA ALA A 73 2.32 18.28 4.31
C ALA A 73 2.29 18.29 5.84
N ASP A 74 1.15 17.88 6.42
CA ASP A 74 0.96 17.87 7.87
C ASP A 74 1.62 16.67 8.55
N PHE A 75 1.84 15.56 7.82
CA PHE A 75 2.50 14.35 8.31
C PHE A 75 3.10 13.52 7.17
N VAL A 76 4.01 12.62 7.53
CA VAL A 76 4.60 11.63 6.61
C VAL A 76 4.08 10.24 6.94
N VAL A 77 3.70 9.46 5.92
CA VAL A 77 3.50 8.02 6.05
C VAL A 77 4.81 7.30 5.72
N ALA A 78 5.53 6.85 6.74
CA ALA A 78 6.78 6.11 6.60
C ALA A 78 6.50 4.67 6.21
N GLN A 79 6.60 4.36 4.92
CA GLN A 79 6.36 3.01 4.40
C GLN A 79 7.64 2.17 4.46
N GLY A 80 7.69 1.23 5.41
CA GLY A 80 8.77 0.26 5.54
C GLY A 80 8.79 -0.76 4.40
N TRP A 81 9.93 -1.47 4.29
CA TRP A 81 10.12 -2.52 3.29
C TRP A 81 9.14 -3.67 3.43
N GLU A 82 8.58 -3.87 4.63
CA GLU A 82 7.60 -4.92 4.96
C GLU A 82 6.20 -4.68 4.39
N ALA A 83 5.92 -3.48 3.90
CA ALA A 83 4.59 -3.10 3.44
C ALA A 83 4.12 -3.92 2.24
N GLY A 84 2.85 -4.31 2.23
CA GLY A 84 2.17 -4.90 1.08
C GLY A 84 1.68 -3.84 0.10
N GLY A 85 1.42 -4.27 -1.15
CA GLY A 85 1.01 -3.38 -2.22
C GLY A 85 2.17 -2.57 -2.80
N HIS A 86 1.83 -1.50 -3.51
CA HIS A 86 2.82 -0.68 -4.21
C HIS A 86 3.80 0.02 -3.28
N ARG A 87 5.05 0.03 -3.68
CA ARG A 87 6.09 0.84 -3.05
C ARG A 87 5.88 2.31 -3.39
N GLY A 88 5.81 3.15 -2.36
CA GLY A 88 5.47 4.56 -2.47
C GLY A 88 6.63 5.48 -2.86
N SER A 89 7.77 4.94 -3.34
CA SER A 89 8.93 5.74 -3.77
C SER A 89 8.54 6.77 -4.82
N PHE A 90 9.13 7.96 -4.76
CA PHE A 90 8.84 9.01 -5.74
C PHE A 90 9.38 8.65 -7.13
N ASP A 91 10.61 8.20 -7.17
CA ASP A 91 11.25 7.72 -8.40
C ASP A 91 11.57 6.21 -8.29
N PRO A 92 10.78 5.34 -8.94
CA PRO A 92 11.00 3.90 -8.90
C PRO A 92 12.21 3.42 -9.74
N SER A 93 12.90 4.31 -10.45
CA SER A 93 14.13 4.00 -11.18
C SER A 93 15.37 4.06 -10.29
N GLN A 94 15.27 4.71 -9.12
CA GLN A 94 16.36 4.75 -8.15
C GLN A 94 16.39 3.48 -7.31
N PRO A 95 17.57 3.03 -6.86
CA PRO A 95 17.70 1.94 -5.90
C PRO A 95 16.90 2.24 -4.62
N ASP A 96 16.13 1.26 -4.17
CA ASP A 96 15.42 1.36 -2.88
C ASP A 96 16.39 1.08 -1.74
N GLU A 97 16.28 1.82 -0.64
CA GLU A 97 17.09 1.60 0.56
C GLU A 97 16.67 0.37 1.37
N GLU A 98 15.53 -0.23 1.03
CA GLU A 98 14.95 -1.44 1.65
C GLU A 98 14.82 -1.35 3.18
N LEU A 99 14.63 -0.15 3.71
CA LEU A 99 14.60 0.08 5.14
C LEU A 99 13.40 -0.57 5.81
N PRO A 100 13.60 -1.39 6.86
CA PRO A 100 12.52 -1.79 7.75
C PRO A 100 11.81 -0.57 8.34
N VAL A 101 10.49 -0.69 8.59
CA VAL A 101 9.67 0.43 9.07
C VAL A 101 10.26 1.11 10.32
N SER A 102 10.78 0.33 11.26
CA SER A 102 11.38 0.86 12.49
C SER A 102 12.68 1.63 12.23
N ALA A 103 13.48 1.23 11.25
CA ALA A 103 14.69 1.92 10.86
C ALA A 103 14.35 3.23 10.12
N LEU A 104 13.38 3.18 9.20
CA LEU A 104 12.90 4.37 8.49
C LEU A 104 12.35 5.40 9.49
N VAL A 105 11.46 5.01 10.41
CA VAL A 105 10.92 5.91 11.43
C VAL A 105 12.05 6.60 12.21
N ARG A 106 13.03 5.84 12.71
CA ARG A 106 14.17 6.43 13.44
C ARG A 106 14.98 7.40 12.60
N SER A 107 15.20 7.11 11.32
CA SER A 107 15.94 8.03 10.44
C SER A 107 15.19 9.35 10.22
N LEU A 108 13.86 9.30 10.10
CA LEU A 108 13.01 10.46 9.87
C LEU A 108 12.89 11.35 11.12
N LEU A 109 12.81 10.78 12.32
CA LEU A 109 12.68 11.52 13.58
C LEU A 109 13.83 12.52 13.81
N ASN A 110 15.03 12.18 13.36
CA ASN A 110 16.18 13.06 13.52
C ASN A 110 16.18 14.28 12.57
N CYS A 111 15.30 14.27 11.57
CA CYS A 111 15.36 15.23 10.46
C CYS A 111 14.03 15.95 10.21
N LEU A 112 12.92 15.49 10.78
CA LEU A 112 11.60 16.06 10.55
C LEU A 112 10.95 16.53 11.85
N SER A 113 10.19 17.63 11.75
CA SER A 113 9.38 18.17 12.86
C SER A 113 7.89 17.82 12.74
N ILE A 114 7.48 17.21 11.61
CA ILE A 114 6.08 16.81 11.38
C ILE A 114 5.84 15.37 11.85
N PRO A 115 4.61 15.02 12.25
CA PRO A 115 4.25 13.67 12.68
C PRO A 115 4.62 12.57 11.67
N ILE A 116 5.00 11.40 12.17
CA ILE A 116 5.34 10.24 11.36
C ILE A 116 4.35 9.12 11.65
N VAL A 117 3.65 8.66 10.61
CA VAL A 117 2.75 7.50 10.64
C VAL A 117 3.52 6.30 10.09
N ALA A 118 3.76 5.28 10.91
CA ALA A 118 4.45 4.07 10.47
C ALA A 118 3.51 3.16 9.67
N ALA A 119 3.98 2.65 8.52
CA ALA A 119 3.21 1.72 7.66
C ALA A 119 4.08 0.55 7.20
N GLY A 120 3.55 -0.67 7.28
CA GLY A 120 4.19 -1.89 6.77
C GLY A 120 4.43 -2.96 7.81
N GLY A 121 4.06 -4.21 7.48
CA GLY A 121 4.32 -5.40 8.28
C GLY A 121 3.48 -5.58 9.54
N MET A 122 2.88 -4.53 10.06
CA MET A 122 2.15 -4.56 11.34
C MET A 122 0.80 -5.28 11.20
N MET A 123 0.53 -6.20 12.15
CA MET A 123 -0.68 -7.04 12.14
C MET A 123 -1.41 -7.10 13.49
N ASP A 124 -0.74 -6.70 14.57
CA ASP A 124 -1.26 -6.79 15.94
C ASP A 124 -0.83 -5.59 16.80
N GLY A 125 -1.34 -5.53 18.03
CA GLY A 125 -1.04 -4.43 18.95
C GLY A 125 0.44 -4.40 19.41
N ARG A 126 1.15 -5.52 19.40
CA ARG A 126 2.59 -5.56 19.73
C ARG A 126 3.43 -4.94 18.64
N ASP A 127 3.08 -5.21 17.37
CA ASP A 127 3.74 -4.58 16.23
C ASP A 127 3.55 -3.05 16.27
N ILE A 128 2.34 -2.59 16.63
CA ILE A 128 2.06 -1.16 16.81
C ILE A 128 2.87 -0.57 17.98
N ALA A 129 2.89 -1.24 19.13
CA ALA A 129 3.68 -0.79 20.28
C ALA A 129 5.15 -0.59 19.91
N ALA A 130 5.71 -1.49 19.11
CA ALA A 130 7.10 -1.43 18.69
C ALA A 130 7.41 -0.17 17.83
N VAL A 131 6.54 0.20 16.89
CA VAL A 131 6.76 1.39 16.06
C VAL A 131 6.48 2.69 16.82
N LEU A 132 5.52 2.69 17.75
CA LEU A 132 5.28 3.83 18.65
C LEU A 132 6.48 4.03 19.59
N ALA A 133 7.05 2.96 20.16
CA ALA A 133 8.27 3.02 20.95
C ALA A 133 9.50 3.48 20.12
N ALA A 134 9.51 3.20 18.81
CA ALA A 134 10.52 3.73 17.89
C ALA A 134 10.33 5.23 17.58
N GLY A 135 9.23 5.85 18.03
CA GLY A 135 8.93 7.28 17.91
C GLY A 135 7.89 7.65 16.86
N ALA A 136 7.24 6.68 16.21
CA ALA A 136 6.11 7.00 15.35
C ALA A 136 4.95 7.60 16.16
N THR A 137 4.22 8.54 15.56
CA THR A 137 3.04 9.16 16.16
C THR A 137 1.80 8.26 16.05
N ALA A 138 1.74 7.45 14.97
CA ALA A 138 0.63 6.54 14.70
C ALA A 138 1.11 5.37 13.83
N ALA A 139 0.24 4.36 13.67
CA ALA A 139 0.44 3.20 12.81
C ALA A 139 -0.68 3.08 11.78
N GLN A 140 -0.32 2.75 10.54
CA GLN A 140 -1.24 2.46 9.44
C GLN A 140 -1.15 0.99 9.06
N LEU A 141 -2.26 0.26 9.16
CA LEU A 141 -2.36 -1.15 8.84
C LEU A 141 -3.17 -1.35 7.55
N GLY A 142 -2.66 -2.19 6.66
CA GLY A 142 -3.37 -2.57 5.41
C GLY A 142 -3.70 -4.06 5.41
N THR A 143 -2.69 -4.92 5.31
CA THR A 143 -2.84 -6.38 5.19
C THR A 143 -3.70 -6.98 6.30
N ALA A 144 -3.61 -6.47 7.51
CA ALA A 144 -4.39 -6.94 8.66
C ALA A 144 -5.92 -6.91 8.42
N PHE A 145 -6.40 -5.97 7.61
CA PHE A 145 -7.82 -5.78 7.32
C PHE A 145 -8.33 -6.53 6.08
N LEU A 146 -7.46 -7.16 5.30
CA LEU A 146 -7.86 -7.79 4.02
C LEU A 146 -8.80 -8.98 4.19
N CYS A 147 -8.81 -9.64 5.36
CA CYS A 147 -9.73 -10.72 5.67
C CYS A 147 -10.88 -10.32 6.62
N CYS A 148 -11.08 -9.02 6.85
CA CYS A 148 -12.27 -8.55 7.58
C CYS A 148 -13.53 -8.75 6.73
N ASP A 149 -14.67 -8.95 7.39
CA ASP A 149 -15.94 -9.26 6.73
C ASP A 149 -16.34 -8.11 5.77
N GLU A 150 -16.07 -6.87 6.16
CA GLU A 150 -16.39 -5.66 5.41
C GLU A 150 -15.42 -5.36 4.26
N ALA A 151 -14.27 -6.04 4.20
CA ALA A 151 -13.29 -5.78 3.15
C ALA A 151 -13.78 -6.29 1.79
N GLY A 152 -13.62 -5.50 0.74
CA GLY A 152 -13.91 -5.88 -0.64
C GLY A 152 -12.92 -6.87 -1.27
N THR A 153 -12.07 -7.51 -0.46
CA THR A 153 -11.06 -8.45 -0.91
C THR A 153 -11.71 -9.69 -1.53
N ALA A 154 -11.32 -10.05 -2.75
CA ALA A 154 -11.84 -11.22 -3.45
C ALA A 154 -11.62 -12.51 -2.65
N ARG A 155 -12.57 -13.46 -2.77
CA ARG A 155 -12.52 -14.73 -2.03
C ARG A 155 -11.19 -15.47 -2.22
N ALA A 156 -10.73 -15.62 -3.45
CA ALA A 156 -9.48 -16.32 -3.76
C ALA A 156 -8.25 -15.62 -3.13
N HIS A 157 -8.25 -14.27 -3.05
CA HIS A 157 -7.21 -13.52 -2.37
C HIS A 157 -7.24 -13.79 -0.85
N ARG A 158 -8.43 -13.80 -0.23
CA ARG A 158 -8.58 -14.14 1.21
C ARG A 158 -8.09 -15.56 1.52
N GLU A 159 -8.44 -16.52 0.66
CA GLU A 159 -8.00 -17.91 0.78
C GLU A 159 -6.47 -18.01 0.68
N ALA A 160 -5.87 -17.36 -0.32
CA ALA A 160 -4.42 -17.30 -0.48
C ALA A 160 -3.72 -16.67 0.73
N LEU A 161 -4.28 -15.61 1.31
CA LEU A 161 -3.71 -14.98 2.52
C LEU A 161 -3.73 -15.90 3.74
N ARG A 162 -4.76 -16.73 3.90
CA ARG A 162 -4.94 -17.62 5.06
C ARG A 162 -4.18 -18.93 4.94
N GLU A 163 -4.17 -19.49 3.74
CA GLU A 163 -3.77 -20.89 3.49
C GLU A 163 -2.48 -20.98 2.68
N GLY A 164 -2.08 -19.93 1.98
CA GLY A 164 -0.87 -19.92 1.17
C GLY A 164 0.39 -19.95 2.02
N GLU A 165 1.36 -20.74 1.61
CA GLU A 165 2.68 -20.85 2.26
C GLU A 165 3.73 -19.93 1.59
N GLU A 166 3.43 -19.41 0.40
CA GLU A 166 4.37 -18.64 -0.41
C GLU A 166 4.79 -17.36 0.29
N GLU A 167 6.06 -17.05 0.19
CA GLU A 167 6.64 -15.79 0.64
C GLU A 167 6.11 -14.60 -0.18
N THR A 168 6.14 -13.42 0.44
CA THR A 168 5.86 -12.18 -0.29
C THR A 168 7.12 -11.71 -1.01
N VAL A 169 6.94 -11.24 -2.25
CA VAL A 169 8.02 -10.72 -3.10
C VAL A 169 7.63 -9.38 -3.70
N PHE A 170 8.62 -8.55 -4.05
CA PHE A 170 8.39 -7.39 -4.89
C PHE A 170 8.31 -7.78 -6.36
N THR A 171 7.40 -7.16 -7.08
CA THR A 171 7.23 -7.36 -8.52
C THR A 171 6.69 -6.11 -9.19
N SER A 172 7.12 -5.84 -10.42
CA SER A 172 6.52 -4.84 -11.31
C SER A 172 5.62 -5.48 -12.38
N ALA A 173 5.47 -6.80 -12.37
CA ALA A 173 4.80 -7.57 -13.43
C ALA A 173 3.35 -7.11 -13.68
N PHE A 174 2.61 -6.79 -12.63
CA PHE A 174 1.21 -6.41 -12.76
C PHE A 174 0.98 -4.95 -13.15
N SER A 175 1.83 -4.04 -12.69
CA SER A 175 1.53 -2.61 -12.79
C SER A 175 2.62 -1.75 -13.42
N GLY A 176 3.84 -2.30 -13.58
CA GLY A 176 4.99 -1.53 -14.03
C GLY A 176 5.69 -0.74 -12.92
N ARG A 177 5.23 -0.88 -11.67
CA ARG A 177 5.80 -0.25 -10.48
C ARG A 177 6.01 -1.31 -9.39
N PRO A 178 7.11 -1.28 -8.63
CA PRO A 178 7.36 -2.26 -7.57
C PRO A 178 6.18 -2.33 -6.58
N ALA A 179 5.68 -3.52 -6.34
CA ALA A 179 4.62 -3.80 -5.39
C ALA A 179 4.87 -5.14 -4.72
N ARG A 180 4.61 -5.24 -3.41
CA ARG A 180 4.78 -6.48 -2.64
C ARG A 180 3.50 -7.27 -2.60
N GLY A 181 3.58 -8.53 -3.00
CA GLY A 181 2.49 -9.50 -2.91
C GLY A 181 3.01 -10.92 -2.75
N MET A 182 2.11 -11.87 -2.62
CA MET A 182 2.47 -13.27 -2.59
C MET A 182 3.08 -13.70 -3.93
N ARG A 183 4.08 -14.59 -3.88
CA ARG A 183 4.69 -15.15 -5.08
C ARG A 183 3.66 -15.96 -5.85
N GLN A 184 3.59 -15.77 -7.17
CA GLN A 184 2.56 -16.36 -8.02
C GLN A 184 3.11 -16.75 -9.38
N THR A 185 2.37 -17.62 -10.08
CA THR A 185 2.72 -18.12 -11.42
C THR A 185 2.97 -16.98 -12.42
N PHE A 186 2.14 -15.93 -12.40
CA PHE A 186 2.30 -14.80 -13.31
C PHE A 186 3.61 -14.03 -13.06
N ILE A 187 4.02 -13.86 -11.80
CA ILE A 187 5.28 -13.20 -11.44
C ILE A 187 6.46 -13.97 -12.03
N ALA A 188 6.46 -15.30 -11.87
CA ALA A 188 7.51 -16.15 -12.42
C ALA A 188 7.52 -16.11 -13.97
N ALA A 189 6.35 -16.14 -14.61
CA ALA A 189 6.22 -16.06 -16.06
C ALA A 189 6.69 -14.72 -16.65
N MET A 190 6.72 -13.67 -15.84
CA MET A 190 7.13 -12.31 -16.24
C MET A 190 8.56 -11.95 -15.84
N ALA A 191 9.29 -12.84 -15.15
CA ALA A 191 10.63 -12.53 -14.59
C ALA A 191 11.62 -11.97 -15.61
N ASP A 192 11.63 -12.54 -16.83
CA ASP A 192 12.56 -12.16 -17.90
C ASP A 192 11.93 -11.22 -18.94
N LYS A 193 10.80 -10.61 -18.63
CA LYS A 193 10.08 -9.74 -19.56
C LYS A 193 10.27 -8.27 -19.21
N SER A 194 10.35 -7.43 -20.25
CA SER A 194 10.30 -5.99 -20.08
C SER A 194 8.89 -5.55 -19.70
N MET A 195 8.78 -4.68 -18.68
CA MET A 195 7.53 -4.10 -18.25
C MET A 195 7.35 -2.71 -18.84
N LEU A 196 6.12 -2.37 -19.19
CA LEU A 196 5.77 -0.98 -19.47
C LEU A 196 5.79 -0.18 -18.17
N ALA A 197 5.93 1.14 -18.29
CA ALA A 197 5.82 2.03 -17.15
C ALA A 197 4.40 1.99 -16.53
N PHE A 198 4.32 2.29 -15.23
CA PHE A 198 3.04 2.56 -14.57
C PHE A 198 2.44 3.88 -15.12
N PRO A 199 1.14 3.96 -15.38
CA PRO A 199 0.10 2.94 -15.15
C PRO A 199 -0.23 2.06 -16.36
N GLN A 200 0.48 2.18 -17.47
CA GLN A 200 0.21 1.44 -18.71
C GLN A 200 0.29 -0.08 -18.51
N GLN A 201 1.34 -0.56 -17.84
CA GLN A 201 1.50 -1.98 -17.51
C GLN A 201 0.29 -2.53 -16.73
N ASN A 202 -0.31 -1.73 -15.84
CA ASN A 202 -1.48 -2.16 -15.08
C ASN A 202 -2.70 -2.46 -15.96
N THR A 203 -2.78 -1.87 -17.15
CA THR A 203 -3.88 -2.09 -18.11
C THR A 203 -3.75 -3.44 -18.81
N LEU A 204 -2.56 -3.84 -19.21
CA LEU A 204 -2.33 -5.04 -20.01
C LEU A 204 -2.90 -6.32 -19.41
N PRO A 205 -2.64 -6.67 -18.13
CA PRO A 205 -3.11 -7.91 -17.53
C PRO A 205 -4.55 -7.87 -17.02
N VAL A 206 -5.32 -6.81 -17.28
CA VAL A 206 -6.72 -6.71 -16.80
C VAL A 206 -7.57 -7.86 -17.31
N ALA A 207 -7.50 -8.18 -18.61
CA ALA A 207 -8.25 -9.28 -19.19
C ALA A 207 -7.87 -10.64 -18.57
N LEU A 208 -6.57 -10.86 -18.37
CA LEU A 208 -6.04 -12.06 -17.71
C LEU A 208 -6.52 -12.16 -16.25
N ARG A 209 -6.45 -11.08 -15.48
CA ARG A 209 -6.93 -11.05 -14.10
C ARG A 209 -8.43 -11.31 -13.99
N ARG A 210 -9.22 -10.75 -14.91
CA ARG A 210 -10.68 -11.01 -14.98
C ARG A 210 -10.98 -12.46 -15.30
N TRP A 211 -10.28 -13.04 -16.27
CA TRP A 211 -10.42 -14.45 -16.60
C TRP A 211 -10.05 -15.34 -15.40
N ALA A 212 -8.92 -15.09 -14.76
CA ALA A 212 -8.47 -15.83 -13.58
C ALA A 212 -9.49 -15.75 -12.43
N ALA A 213 -10.08 -14.58 -12.20
CA ALA A 213 -11.12 -14.40 -11.19
C ALA A 213 -12.41 -15.19 -11.52
N ALA A 214 -12.76 -15.32 -12.82
CA ALA A 214 -13.92 -16.07 -13.27
C ALA A 214 -13.65 -17.60 -13.35
N SER A 215 -12.39 -18.03 -13.48
CA SER A 215 -11.97 -19.42 -13.66
C SER A 215 -11.66 -20.09 -12.31
N ALA A 216 -12.70 -20.36 -11.52
CA ALA A 216 -12.59 -21.00 -10.19
C ALA A 216 -11.64 -20.28 -9.19
N GLY A 217 -11.34 -19.01 -9.43
CA GLY A 217 -10.52 -18.20 -8.51
C GLY A 217 -9.02 -18.48 -8.58
N ASP A 218 -8.49 -18.88 -9.75
CA ASP A 218 -7.05 -19.10 -9.91
C ASP A 218 -6.24 -17.85 -9.49
N VAL A 219 -5.61 -17.92 -8.33
CA VAL A 219 -4.81 -16.83 -7.76
C VAL A 219 -3.48 -16.65 -8.48
N GLY A 220 -3.01 -17.65 -9.24
CA GLY A 220 -1.73 -17.63 -9.92
C GLY A 220 -1.56 -16.48 -10.92
N TYR A 221 -2.66 -15.88 -11.36
CA TYR A 221 -2.71 -14.76 -12.29
C TYR A 221 -3.37 -13.50 -11.73
N GLN A 222 -3.63 -13.45 -10.43
CA GLN A 222 -4.20 -12.29 -9.75
C GLN A 222 -3.11 -11.54 -8.96
N SER A 223 -3.31 -10.25 -8.74
CA SER A 223 -2.44 -9.47 -7.88
C SER A 223 -2.85 -9.67 -6.41
N VAL A 224 -2.17 -10.56 -5.70
CA VAL A 224 -2.42 -10.84 -4.27
C VAL A 224 -1.47 -10.03 -3.41
N TRP A 225 -1.78 -8.75 -3.24
CA TRP A 225 -0.96 -7.84 -2.46
C TRP A 225 -1.03 -8.18 -0.98
N ALA A 226 0.14 -8.28 -0.34
CA ALA A 226 0.28 -8.55 1.08
C ALA A 226 1.65 -8.12 1.60
N GLY A 227 1.71 -7.61 2.82
CA GLY A 227 2.96 -7.36 3.54
C GLY A 227 3.54 -8.63 4.17
N THR A 228 4.75 -8.51 4.69
CA THR A 228 5.49 -9.64 5.29
C THR A 228 4.81 -10.23 6.53
N GLY A 229 3.97 -9.45 7.24
CA GLY A 229 3.24 -9.90 8.42
C GLY A 229 2.02 -10.79 8.14
N ARG A 230 1.74 -11.14 6.87
CA ARG A 230 0.51 -11.85 6.47
C ARG A 230 0.22 -13.14 7.25
N CYS A 231 1.25 -13.85 7.73
CA CYS A 231 1.07 -15.08 8.51
C CYS A 231 0.27 -14.87 9.81
N LYS A 232 0.16 -13.62 10.29
CA LYS A 232 -0.68 -13.24 11.43
C LYS A 232 -2.09 -12.81 11.04
N ILE A 233 -2.54 -13.04 9.78
CA ILE A 233 -3.84 -12.57 9.31
C ILE A 233 -4.99 -13.17 10.12
N ARG A 234 -5.99 -12.36 10.40
CA ARG A 234 -7.19 -12.73 11.16
C ARG A 234 -8.44 -12.48 10.33
N SER A 235 -9.43 -13.37 10.45
CA SER A 235 -10.73 -13.28 9.79
C SER A 235 -11.80 -12.99 10.84
N MET A 236 -12.26 -11.77 10.89
CA MET A 236 -13.29 -11.27 11.81
C MET A 236 -13.80 -9.91 11.34
N PRO A 237 -14.94 -9.41 11.85
CA PRO A 237 -15.38 -8.04 11.59
C PRO A 237 -14.31 -7.01 11.96
N ALA A 238 -14.19 -5.93 11.17
CA ALA A 238 -13.18 -4.89 11.37
C ALA A 238 -13.25 -4.26 12.77
N ALA A 239 -14.46 -4.04 13.30
CA ALA A 239 -14.65 -3.52 14.64
C ALA A 239 -14.06 -4.46 15.72
N GLN A 240 -14.23 -5.78 15.55
CA GLN A 240 -13.66 -6.77 16.47
C GLN A 240 -12.14 -6.83 16.36
N LEU A 241 -11.60 -6.73 15.14
CA LEU A 241 -10.17 -6.64 14.93
C LEU A 241 -9.58 -5.42 15.63
N MET A 242 -10.19 -4.25 15.47
CA MET A 242 -9.74 -3.02 16.12
C MET A 242 -9.74 -3.16 17.66
N ALA A 243 -10.83 -3.64 18.25
CA ALA A 243 -10.91 -3.86 19.70
C ALA A 243 -9.87 -4.88 20.20
N THR A 244 -9.53 -5.86 19.38
CA THR A 244 -8.48 -6.85 19.71
C THR A 244 -7.11 -6.21 19.67
N ILE A 245 -6.78 -5.46 18.61
CA ILE A 245 -5.51 -4.74 18.45
C ILE A 245 -5.33 -3.73 19.61
N GLU A 246 -6.38 -3.00 19.99
CA GLU A 246 -6.35 -2.02 21.07
C GLU A 246 -6.01 -2.66 22.42
N ARG A 247 -6.60 -3.83 22.73
CA ARG A 247 -6.23 -4.59 23.93
C ARG A 247 -4.79 -5.09 23.91
N GLU A 248 -4.34 -5.61 22.76
CA GLU A 248 -2.96 -6.09 22.59
C GLU A 248 -1.96 -4.94 22.74
N LEU A 249 -2.28 -3.76 22.18
CA LEU A 249 -1.46 -2.55 22.32
C LEU A 249 -1.37 -2.12 23.80
N SER A 250 -2.51 -2.08 24.50
CA SER A 250 -2.56 -1.72 25.92
C SER A 250 -1.74 -2.68 26.78
N GLN A 251 -1.75 -3.97 26.46
CA GLN A 251 -0.96 -4.99 27.17
C GLN A 251 0.54 -4.89 26.86
N ALA A 252 0.91 -4.46 25.66
CA ALA A 252 2.32 -4.33 25.26
C ALA A 252 2.97 -3.03 25.79
N ALA A 253 2.16 -2.04 26.21
CA ALA A 253 2.62 -0.78 26.76
C ALA A 253 2.83 -0.81 28.29
N MET A 254 2.44 -1.91 28.94
CA MET A 254 2.68 -2.17 30.39
C MET A 254 4.05 -2.84 30.61
#